data_d7c79b12247f2b73575ee47d260bb3d8
#
_entry.id   d7c79b12247f2b73575ee47d260bb3d8
#
_cell.length_a   1.000
_cell.length_b   1.000
_cell.length_c   1.000
_cell.angle_alpha   90.00
_cell.angle_beta   90.00
_cell.angle_gamma   90.00
#
_symmetry.space_group_name_H-M   'P 1'
#
loop_
_entity.id
_entity.type
_entity.pdbx_description
1 polymer ?
#
loop_
_entity_poly.entity_id
_entity_poly.type
_entity_poly.pdbx_seq_one_letter_code
_entity_poly.pdbx_strand_id
1 'polypeptide(L)'
;MNTAIDVKQLSVTLGNRHILHDINVSVPIGKITTLIGPNGCGKSTLLRSMIGYIHSPHECITIFDKPLQSYSQKHLARQMAFLPQVPNMPKDMTVEELVYCGRYPYQTWWKNTAKEDREIVDYALHITKTNHLREQLI
;
A
#
# COMPACT_ATOMS: atom_id res chain seq x y z
N MET A 1 18.16 -6.87 -11.18
CA MET A 1 18.38 -5.69 -10.30
C MET A 1 17.63 -5.89 -9.02
N ASN A 2 18.14 -5.41 -7.90
CA ASN A 2 17.54 -5.65 -6.58
C ASN A 2 16.58 -4.51 -6.21
N THR A 3 15.58 -4.24 -7.08
CA THR A 3 14.66 -3.10 -6.97
C THR A 3 13.24 -3.60 -6.72
N ALA A 4 12.59 -3.08 -5.68
CA ALA A 4 11.19 -3.40 -5.36
C ALA A 4 10.23 -2.58 -6.23
N ILE A 5 10.47 -1.27 -6.35
CA ILE A 5 9.68 -0.36 -7.18
C ILE A 5 10.63 0.47 -8.03
N ASP A 6 10.38 0.53 -9.33
CA ASP A 6 11.09 1.40 -10.24
C ASP A 6 10.10 2.34 -10.93
N VAL A 7 10.41 3.63 -10.90
CA VAL A 7 9.59 4.71 -11.50
C VAL A 7 10.45 5.41 -12.53
N LYS A 8 9.96 5.51 -13.76
CA LYS A 8 10.63 6.13 -14.89
C LYS A 8 9.75 7.15 -15.57
N GLN A 9 10.28 8.35 -15.71
CA GLN A 9 9.65 9.46 -16.45
C GLN A 9 8.18 9.70 -16.02
N LEU A 10 7.87 9.53 -14.74
CA LEU A 10 6.52 9.68 -14.23
C LEU A 10 6.14 11.16 -14.17
N SER A 11 5.12 11.51 -14.91
CA SER A 11 4.47 12.82 -14.86
C SER A 11 3.00 12.64 -14.49
N VAL A 12 2.51 13.43 -13.53
CA VAL A 12 1.14 13.33 -13.02
C VAL A 12 0.51 14.72 -12.98
N THR A 13 -0.67 14.81 -13.57
CA THR A 13 -1.53 16.01 -13.53
C THR A 13 -2.81 15.69 -12.76
N LEU A 14 -3.16 16.49 -11.78
CA LEU A 14 -4.40 16.38 -11.02
C LEU A 14 -5.25 17.64 -11.27
N GLY A 15 -6.40 17.45 -11.93
CA GLY A 15 -7.18 18.55 -12.47
C GLY A 15 -6.34 19.35 -13.48
N ASN A 16 -6.17 20.66 -13.24
CA ASN A 16 -5.38 21.54 -14.11
C ASN A 16 -3.95 21.76 -13.59
N ARG A 17 -3.49 21.01 -12.59
CA ARG A 17 -2.17 21.22 -12.01
C ARG A 17 -1.26 20.04 -12.31
N HIS A 18 -0.13 20.32 -12.92
CA HIS A 18 1.00 19.41 -13.02
C HIS A 18 1.65 19.27 -11.64
N ILE A 19 1.63 18.06 -11.07
CA ILE A 19 2.14 17.79 -9.72
C ILE A 19 3.50 17.09 -9.76
N LEU A 20 3.66 16.11 -10.65
CA LEU A 20 4.92 15.41 -10.84
C LEU A 20 5.41 15.65 -12.27
N HIS A 21 6.70 15.91 -12.40
CA HIS A 21 7.36 16.23 -13.67
C HIS A 21 8.55 15.29 -13.86
N ASP A 22 8.47 14.37 -14.80
CA ASP A 22 9.55 13.46 -15.21
C ASP A 22 10.32 12.82 -14.04
N ILE A 23 9.58 12.27 -13.07
CA ILE A 23 10.18 11.68 -11.88
C ILE A 23 10.79 10.32 -12.21
N ASN A 24 12.05 10.17 -11.81
CA ASN A 24 12.80 8.94 -11.92
C ASN A 24 13.30 8.56 -10.53
N VAL A 25 12.86 7.41 -9.99
CA VAL A 25 13.25 6.93 -8.65
C VAL A 25 13.16 5.42 -8.57
N SER A 26 14.13 4.81 -7.92
CA SER A 26 14.16 3.36 -7.65
C SER A 26 14.19 3.10 -6.15
N VAL A 27 13.31 2.21 -5.70
CA VAL A 27 13.23 1.75 -4.31
C VAL A 27 13.87 0.36 -4.23
N PRO A 28 15.03 0.21 -3.57
CA PRO A 28 15.72 -1.07 -3.48
C PRO A 28 15.03 -2.04 -2.52
N ILE A 29 15.18 -3.34 -2.77
CA ILE A 29 14.69 -4.41 -1.89
C ILE A 29 15.49 -4.41 -0.58
N GLY A 30 14.80 -4.62 0.56
CA GLY A 30 15.43 -4.81 1.87
C GLY A 30 16.10 -3.56 2.43
N LYS A 31 15.77 -2.38 1.92
CA LYS A 31 16.26 -1.08 2.40
C LYS A 31 15.10 -0.17 2.82
N ILE A 32 15.40 0.76 3.72
CA ILE A 32 14.49 1.86 4.03
C ILE A 32 14.80 3.00 3.06
N THR A 33 13.78 3.44 2.33
CA THR A 33 13.87 4.60 1.44
C THR A 33 13.02 5.72 2.00
N THR A 34 13.61 6.90 2.20
CA THR A 34 12.90 8.07 2.74
C THR A 34 12.73 9.13 1.66
N LEU A 35 11.51 9.62 1.50
CA LEU A 35 11.19 10.71 0.58
C LEU A 35 11.07 12.03 1.36
N ILE A 36 12.01 12.92 1.14
CA ILE A 36 12.12 14.21 1.85
C ILE A 36 11.82 15.36 0.90
N GLY A 37 11.16 16.40 1.40
CA GLY A 37 10.86 17.61 0.65
C GLY A 37 9.80 18.47 1.33
N PRO A 38 9.59 19.71 0.88
CA PRO A 38 8.61 20.63 1.44
C PRO A 38 7.17 20.15 1.27
N ASN A 39 6.23 20.75 2.01
CA ASN A 39 4.82 20.46 1.83
C ASN A 39 4.35 20.91 0.43
N GLY A 40 3.51 20.09 -0.19
CA GLY A 40 2.98 20.38 -1.53
C GLY A 40 3.89 20.00 -2.70
N CYS A 41 5.13 19.48 -2.48
CA CYS A 41 6.03 19.11 -3.58
C CYS A 41 5.71 17.78 -4.28
N GLY A 42 4.58 17.13 -3.97
CA GLY A 42 4.14 15.92 -4.68
C GLY A 42 4.49 14.59 -4.02
N LYS A 43 5.09 14.53 -2.82
CA LYS A 43 5.45 13.27 -2.13
C LYS A 43 4.29 12.27 -2.02
N SER A 44 3.16 12.75 -1.51
CA SER A 44 1.97 11.90 -1.36
C SER A 44 1.39 11.48 -2.72
N THR A 45 1.51 12.31 -3.74
CA THR A 45 1.11 12.00 -5.11
C THR A 45 1.98 10.88 -5.68
N LEU A 46 3.29 10.98 -5.50
CA LEU A 46 4.23 9.93 -5.92
C LEU A 46 3.93 8.59 -5.23
N LEU A 47 3.78 8.59 -3.90
CA LEU A 47 3.44 7.37 -3.15
C LEU A 47 2.11 6.75 -3.61
N ARG A 48 1.08 7.60 -3.82
CA ARG A 48 -0.23 7.12 -4.33
C ARG A 48 -0.16 6.60 -5.77
N SER A 49 0.74 7.15 -6.58
CA SER A 49 0.98 6.62 -7.94
C SER A 49 1.68 5.26 -7.88
N MET A 50 2.67 5.08 -6.99
CA MET A 50 3.40 3.82 -6.82
C MET A 50 2.49 2.65 -6.40
N ILE A 51 1.41 2.92 -5.67
CA ILE A 51 0.44 1.91 -5.24
C ILE A 51 -0.78 1.79 -6.17
N GLY A 52 -0.79 2.52 -7.28
CA GLY A 52 -1.88 2.48 -8.26
C GLY A 52 -3.16 3.23 -7.89
N TYR A 53 -3.16 4.06 -6.82
CA TYR A 53 -4.31 4.91 -6.47
C TYR A 53 -4.48 6.10 -7.41
N ILE A 54 -3.38 6.60 -7.98
CA ILE A 54 -3.39 7.59 -9.02
C ILE A 54 -2.95 6.90 -10.30
N HIS A 55 -3.78 7.05 -11.34
CA HIS A 55 -3.47 6.48 -12.64
C HIS A 55 -2.19 7.13 -13.19
N SER A 56 -1.23 6.31 -13.56
CA SER A 56 0.00 6.71 -14.22
C SER A 56 -0.03 6.27 -15.70
N PRO A 57 0.66 6.98 -16.59
CA PRO A 57 0.86 6.50 -17.96
C PRO A 57 1.44 5.08 -17.98
N HIS A 58 1.20 4.36 -19.08
CA HIS A 58 1.63 2.98 -19.22
C HIS A 58 3.13 2.82 -18.95
N GLU A 59 3.48 1.78 -18.16
CA GLU A 59 4.84 1.30 -17.92
C GLU A 59 5.80 2.24 -17.18
N CYS A 60 5.33 3.42 -16.73
CA CYS A 60 6.17 4.31 -15.93
C CYS A 60 6.55 3.72 -14.57
N ILE A 61 5.79 2.74 -14.06
CA ILE A 61 6.01 2.14 -12.74
C ILE A 61 6.06 0.62 -12.89
N THR A 62 7.14 0.03 -12.39
CA THR A 62 7.26 -1.43 -12.26
C THR A 62 7.43 -1.81 -10.80
N ILE A 63 6.89 -2.97 -10.44
CA ILE A 63 6.98 -3.60 -9.12
C ILE A 63 7.57 -4.98 -9.32
N PHE A 64 8.73 -5.26 -8.71
CA PHE A 64 9.48 -6.49 -8.92
C PHE A 64 9.62 -6.82 -10.43
N ASP A 65 10.08 -5.83 -11.19
CA ASP A 65 10.33 -5.89 -12.65
C ASP A 65 9.07 -6.13 -13.52
N LYS A 66 7.86 -6.05 -12.94
CA LYS A 66 6.59 -6.18 -13.68
C LYS A 66 5.84 -4.86 -13.70
N PRO A 67 5.24 -4.45 -14.83
CA PRO A 67 4.43 -3.25 -14.90
C PRO A 67 3.32 -3.24 -13.85
N LEU A 68 3.13 -2.11 -13.16
CA LEU A 68 2.09 -1.92 -12.14
C LEU A 68 0.70 -2.33 -12.67
N GLN A 69 0.40 -1.97 -13.92
CA GLN A 69 -0.90 -2.25 -14.55
C GLN A 69 -1.13 -3.74 -14.84
N SER A 70 -0.08 -4.57 -14.81
CA SER A 70 -0.22 -6.03 -15.00
C SER A 70 -0.72 -6.76 -13.75
N TYR A 71 -0.74 -6.07 -12.60
CA TYR A 71 -1.25 -6.64 -11.35
C TYR A 71 -2.76 -6.43 -11.23
N SER A 72 -3.50 -7.47 -10.85
CA SER A 72 -4.83 -7.27 -10.30
C SER A 72 -4.74 -6.56 -8.94
N GLN A 73 -5.75 -5.78 -8.56
CA GLN A 73 -5.77 -5.08 -7.26
C GLN A 73 -5.52 -6.03 -6.08
N LYS A 74 -6.11 -7.23 -6.14
CA LYS A 74 -5.96 -8.25 -5.10
C LYS A 74 -4.53 -8.79 -5.03
N HIS A 75 -3.88 -8.98 -6.18
CA HIS A 75 -2.49 -9.42 -6.24
C HIS A 75 -1.54 -8.32 -5.75
N LEU A 76 -1.77 -7.08 -6.16
CA LEU A 76 -0.99 -5.93 -5.71
C LEU A 76 -1.07 -5.76 -4.18
N ALA A 77 -2.28 -5.87 -3.61
CA ALA A 77 -2.50 -5.77 -2.17
C ALA A 77 -1.82 -6.87 -1.34
N ARG A 78 -1.42 -7.99 -1.97
CA ARG A 78 -0.58 -9.02 -1.32
C ARG A 78 0.91 -8.68 -1.35
N GLN A 79 1.33 -7.80 -2.25
CA GLN A 79 2.74 -7.40 -2.41
C GLN A 79 3.07 -6.12 -1.66
N MET A 80 2.08 -5.26 -1.46
CA MET A 80 2.29 -3.93 -0.88
C MET A 80 1.20 -3.59 0.13
N ALA A 81 1.62 -2.93 1.23
CA ALA A 81 0.73 -2.28 2.18
C ALA A 81 0.94 -0.77 2.11
N PHE A 82 -0.12 -0.02 2.31
CA PHE A 82 -0.09 1.44 2.34
C PHE A 82 -0.78 1.95 3.60
N LEU A 83 -0.07 2.76 4.38
CA LEU A 83 -0.62 3.46 5.53
C LEU A 83 -0.82 4.94 5.15
N PRO A 84 -2.07 5.41 4.99
CA PRO A 84 -2.34 6.81 4.71
C PRO A 84 -2.08 7.69 5.93
N GLN A 85 -1.81 8.99 5.70
CA GLN A 85 -1.57 9.97 6.77
C GLN A 85 -2.82 10.17 7.65
N VAL A 86 -4.00 10.15 7.03
CA VAL A 86 -5.29 10.18 7.74
C VAL A 86 -6.10 8.99 7.22
N PRO A 87 -6.19 7.91 7.98
CA PRO A 87 -7.01 6.78 7.60
C PRO A 87 -8.49 7.15 7.70
N ASN A 88 -9.23 6.89 6.63
CA ASN A 88 -10.69 7.03 6.61
C ASN A 88 -11.29 5.73 7.15
N MET A 89 -11.42 5.61 8.47
CA MET A 89 -11.90 4.41 9.14
C MET A 89 -13.38 4.58 9.56
N PRO A 90 -14.19 3.51 9.47
CA PRO A 90 -15.50 3.49 10.11
C PRO A 90 -15.33 3.67 11.63
N LYS A 91 -16.15 4.53 12.22
CA LYS A 91 -16.07 4.86 13.67
C LYS A 91 -16.41 3.68 14.60
N ASP A 92 -17.06 2.66 14.07
CA ASP A 92 -17.52 1.49 14.83
C ASP A 92 -16.66 0.25 14.60
N MET A 93 -15.46 0.42 14.05
CA MET A 93 -14.53 -0.67 13.78
C MET A 93 -13.60 -0.89 14.97
N THR A 94 -13.41 -2.13 15.39
CA THR A 94 -12.43 -2.50 16.41
C THR A 94 -11.02 -2.63 15.82
N VAL A 95 -10.01 -2.61 16.68
CA VAL A 95 -8.60 -2.84 16.28
C VAL A 95 -8.45 -4.22 15.62
N GLU A 96 -9.10 -5.27 16.15
CA GLU A 96 -9.08 -6.61 15.55
C GLU A 96 -9.66 -6.63 14.15
N GLU A 97 -10.82 -6.00 13.95
CA GLU A 97 -11.46 -5.91 12.63
C GLU A 97 -10.61 -5.18 11.62
N LEU A 98 -9.93 -4.09 12.05
CA LEU A 98 -8.97 -3.39 11.19
C LEU A 98 -7.83 -4.31 10.76
N VAL A 99 -7.21 -5.03 11.70
CA VAL A 99 -6.12 -5.96 11.39
C VAL A 99 -6.62 -7.09 10.48
N TYR A 100 -7.85 -7.56 10.72
CA TYR A 100 -8.49 -8.59 9.89
C TYR A 100 -8.72 -8.13 8.45
N CYS A 101 -8.96 -6.83 8.21
CA CYS A 101 -9.07 -6.28 6.84
C CYS A 101 -7.81 -6.55 6.00
N GLY A 102 -6.64 -6.66 6.63
CA GLY A 102 -5.40 -7.05 5.97
C GLY A 102 -5.44 -8.46 5.36
N ARG A 103 -6.39 -9.31 5.76
CA ARG A 103 -6.59 -10.65 5.21
C ARG A 103 -7.48 -10.69 3.97
N TYR A 104 -8.21 -9.60 3.70
CA TYR A 104 -9.14 -9.53 2.56
C TYR A 104 -8.53 -9.95 1.20
N PRO A 105 -7.29 -9.56 0.83
CA PRO A 105 -6.68 -10.00 -0.42
C PRO A 105 -6.47 -11.51 -0.54
N TYR A 106 -6.39 -12.23 0.57
CA TYR A 106 -6.13 -13.68 0.64
C TYR A 106 -7.40 -14.50 0.63
N GLN A 107 -8.54 -13.91 0.98
CA GLN A 107 -9.82 -14.61 1.03
C GLN A 107 -10.30 -14.99 -0.38
N THR A 108 -10.81 -16.21 -0.51
CA THR A 108 -11.39 -16.74 -1.74
C THR A 108 -12.74 -17.38 -1.43
N TRP A 109 -13.67 -17.34 -2.37
CA TRP A 109 -15.02 -17.92 -2.23
C TRP A 109 -15.03 -19.43 -1.92
N TRP A 110 -13.96 -20.13 -2.31
CA TRP A 110 -13.88 -21.59 -2.27
C TRP A 110 -13.08 -22.13 -1.09
N LYS A 111 -12.33 -21.31 -0.35
CA LYS A 111 -11.53 -21.73 0.80
C LYS A 111 -12.07 -21.10 2.07
N ASN A 112 -12.44 -21.94 3.04
CA ASN A 112 -12.68 -21.47 4.40
C ASN A 112 -11.34 -21.23 5.10
N THR A 113 -10.82 -20.01 4.97
CA THR A 113 -9.54 -19.60 5.56
C THR A 113 -9.72 -18.99 6.95
N ALA A 114 -10.93 -19.03 7.53
CA ALA A 114 -11.26 -18.31 8.75
C ALA A 114 -10.35 -18.65 9.93
N LYS A 115 -9.91 -19.91 10.05
CA LYS A 115 -8.98 -20.32 11.12
C LYS A 115 -7.58 -19.76 10.89
N GLU A 116 -7.03 -19.95 9.69
CA GLU A 116 -5.72 -19.43 9.30
C GLU A 116 -5.66 -17.90 9.38
N ASP A 117 -6.72 -17.22 8.93
CA ASP A 117 -6.80 -15.77 8.98
C ASP A 117 -6.81 -15.25 10.43
N ARG A 118 -7.50 -15.94 11.36
CA ARG A 118 -7.47 -15.59 12.79
C ARG A 118 -6.08 -15.79 13.40
N GLU A 119 -5.42 -16.91 13.13
CA GLU A 119 -4.05 -17.17 13.62
C GLU A 119 -3.08 -16.08 13.15
N ILE A 120 -3.20 -15.59 11.92
CA ILE A 120 -2.38 -14.51 11.38
C ILE A 120 -2.71 -13.18 12.05
N VAL A 121 -3.98 -12.87 12.31
CA VAL A 121 -4.41 -11.67 13.02
C VAL A 121 -3.89 -11.71 14.46
N ASP A 122 -4.01 -12.84 15.16
CA ASP A 122 -3.48 -13.03 16.52
C ASP A 122 -1.97 -12.80 16.55
N TYR A 123 -1.26 -13.37 15.59
CA TYR A 123 0.18 -13.15 15.44
C TYR A 123 0.53 -11.68 15.20
N ALA A 124 -0.19 -11.00 14.30
CA ALA A 124 0.03 -9.58 14.01
C ALA A 124 -0.19 -8.70 15.25
N LEU A 125 -1.27 -8.92 16.00
CA LEU A 125 -1.55 -8.21 17.26
C LEU A 125 -0.48 -8.48 18.32
N HIS A 126 0.04 -9.71 18.37
CA HIS A 126 1.07 -10.08 19.32
C HIS A 126 2.42 -9.38 19.02
N ILE A 127 2.91 -9.45 17.77
CA ILE A 127 4.20 -8.84 17.40
C ILE A 127 4.18 -7.31 17.48
N THR A 128 3.03 -6.68 17.25
CA THR A 128 2.85 -5.24 17.41
C THR A 128 2.57 -4.82 18.85
N LYS A 129 2.43 -5.79 19.77
CA LYS A 129 2.10 -5.57 21.19
C LYS A 129 0.76 -4.83 21.39
N THR A 130 -0.19 -5.02 20.49
CA THR A 130 -1.50 -4.36 20.50
C THR A 130 -2.65 -5.26 20.96
N ASN A 131 -2.37 -6.48 21.45
CA ASN A 131 -3.40 -7.42 21.94
C ASN A 131 -4.37 -6.82 22.96
N HIS A 132 -3.87 -5.93 23.84
CA HIS A 132 -4.68 -5.28 24.87
C HIS A 132 -5.68 -4.26 24.31
N LEU A 133 -5.52 -3.87 23.02
CA LEU A 133 -6.40 -2.95 22.30
C LEU A 133 -7.42 -3.66 21.40
N ARG A 134 -7.39 -4.99 21.34
CA ARG A 134 -8.14 -5.83 20.38
C ARG A 134 -9.59 -5.39 20.20
N GLU A 135 -10.32 -5.21 21.30
CA GLU A 135 -11.75 -4.87 21.32
C GLU A 135 -12.01 -3.36 21.36
N GLN A 136 -10.96 -2.55 21.38
CA GLN A 136 -11.09 -1.10 21.44
C GLN A 136 -11.53 -0.57 20.08
N LEU A 137 -12.48 0.37 20.06
CA LEU A 137 -12.88 1.11 18.86
C LEU A 137 -11.75 2.07 18.44
N ILE A 138 -11.63 2.27 17.13
CA ILE A 138 -10.60 3.10 16.49
C ILE A 138 -11.07 4.55 16.45
#